data_8dc9716af0f5b9f67a369cbc13c77834
#
_entry.id   8dc9716af0f5b9f67a369cbc13c77834
#
_cell.length_a   1.000
_cell.length_b   1.000
_cell.length_c   1.000
_cell.angle_alpha   90.00
_cell.angle_beta   90.00
_cell.angle_gamma   90.00
#
_symmetry.space_group_name_H-M   'P 1'
#
loop_
_entity.id
_entity.type
_entity.pdbx_description
1 polymer ?
#
loop_
_entity_poly.entity_id
_entity_poly.type
_entity_poly.pdbx_seq_one_letter_code
_entity_poly.pdbx_strand_id
1 'polypeptide(L)'
;RGRHSLIGIAPDLVFRAAGDKAEINNQWMTDRAAFVPSPLPSLDALRALAAECRMDVPEELPPALACLVGYFGYETIGLVEKLPRAPQSVLKLPDMLFVRPTVILLFDRLKDEMFLVAPVWTGMEDTRAVALAHERLDEVERLLDYGHVGQAEPTAQIDGQELKLNPVLPAGRYKEMVAAAKDYIQAGDIFQVVLAQ
;
A
#
# COMPACT_ATOMS: atom_id res chain seq x y z
N ARG A 1 -6.75 -13.43 -11.89
CA ARG A 1 -7.07 -12.03 -11.65
C ARG A 1 -8.19 -11.99 -10.60
N GLY A 2 -8.08 -11.11 -9.57
CA GLY A 2 -9.06 -11.01 -8.51
C GLY A 2 -10.43 -10.51 -9.01
N ARG A 3 -11.50 -10.90 -8.29
CA ARG A 3 -12.88 -10.47 -8.57
C ARG A 3 -13.07 -8.98 -8.32
N HIS A 4 -12.47 -8.46 -7.26
CA HIS A 4 -12.66 -7.10 -6.78
C HIS A 4 -11.46 -6.21 -7.10
N SER A 5 -11.74 -4.94 -7.37
CA SER A 5 -10.76 -3.86 -7.39
C SER A 5 -11.18 -2.77 -6.41
N LEU A 6 -10.21 -2.14 -5.75
CA LEU A 6 -10.46 -1.15 -4.70
C LEU A 6 -9.70 0.13 -5.02
N ILE A 7 -10.33 1.27 -4.76
CA ILE A 7 -9.70 2.58 -4.72
C ILE A 7 -10.01 3.21 -3.36
N GLY A 8 -8.98 3.48 -2.57
CA GLY A 8 -9.11 4.22 -1.31
C GLY A 8 -8.90 5.72 -1.54
N ILE A 9 -9.74 6.53 -0.92
CA ILE A 9 -9.73 7.99 -1.05
C ILE A 9 -9.55 8.64 0.31
N ALA A 10 -8.88 9.81 0.33
CA ALA A 10 -8.73 10.70 1.46
C ALA A 10 -8.37 9.98 2.78
N PRO A 11 -7.17 9.40 2.90
CA PRO A 11 -6.79 8.70 4.11
C PRO A 11 -6.74 9.67 5.30
N ASP A 12 -7.27 9.26 6.46
CA ASP A 12 -7.23 10.01 7.71
C ASP A 12 -6.06 9.58 8.62
N LEU A 13 -5.51 8.40 8.36
CA LEU A 13 -4.42 7.84 9.14
C LEU A 13 -3.36 7.23 8.22
N VAL A 14 -2.10 7.43 8.59
CA VAL A 14 -0.94 6.81 7.95
C VAL A 14 -0.07 6.14 9.00
N PHE A 15 0.20 4.88 8.80
CA PHE A 15 1.18 4.08 9.54
C PHE A 15 2.41 3.88 8.67
N ARG A 16 3.60 4.07 9.24
CA ARG A 16 4.87 3.72 8.60
C ARG A 16 5.83 3.06 9.58
N ALA A 17 6.69 2.19 9.08
CA ALA A 17 7.70 1.58 9.91
C ALA A 17 9.01 1.35 9.13
N ALA A 18 10.12 1.43 9.86
CA ALA A 18 11.46 1.09 9.39
C ALA A 18 12.14 0.20 10.45
N GLY A 19 12.48 -1.02 10.07
CA GLY A 19 12.86 -2.07 11.01
C GLY A 19 11.79 -2.24 12.09
N ASP A 20 12.19 -2.27 13.34
CA ASP A 20 11.30 -2.49 14.49
C ASP A 20 10.68 -1.20 15.06
N LYS A 21 10.81 -0.07 14.37
CA LYS A 21 10.25 1.22 14.79
C LYS A 21 9.09 1.61 13.91
N ALA A 22 7.95 1.91 14.53
CA ALA A 22 6.76 2.38 13.86
C ALA A 22 6.39 3.79 14.29
N GLU A 23 5.76 4.52 13.40
CA GLU A 23 5.18 5.82 13.65
C GLU A 23 3.78 5.88 13.02
N ILE A 24 2.87 6.57 13.68
CA ILE A 24 1.48 6.73 13.25
C ILE A 24 1.16 8.21 13.16
N ASN A 25 0.54 8.62 12.07
CA ASN A 25 -0.06 9.94 11.92
C ASN A 25 -1.58 9.77 11.79
N ASN A 26 -2.33 10.14 12.81
CA ASN A 26 -3.79 10.14 12.84
C ASN A 26 -4.40 11.51 12.51
N GLN A 27 -3.58 12.47 12.10
CA GLN A 27 -3.98 13.80 11.67
C GLN A 27 -3.62 14.05 10.19
N TRP A 28 -3.48 13.00 9.41
CA TRP A 28 -2.96 13.06 8.04
C TRP A 28 -3.70 14.04 7.12
N MET A 29 -4.99 14.25 7.35
CA MET A 29 -5.78 15.20 6.56
C MET A 29 -5.45 16.68 6.87
N THR A 30 -4.96 16.96 8.08
CA THR A 30 -4.69 18.33 8.55
C THR A 30 -3.21 18.63 8.70
N ASP A 31 -2.42 17.66 9.14
CA ASP A 31 -0.97 17.78 9.30
C ASP A 31 -0.26 16.49 8.87
N ARG A 32 0.36 16.54 7.70
CA ARG A 32 1.10 15.41 7.14
C ARG A 32 2.43 15.13 7.85
N ALA A 33 2.90 16.03 8.70
CA ALA A 33 4.13 15.86 9.47
C ALA A 33 3.91 15.33 10.88
N ALA A 34 2.66 15.25 11.36
CA ALA A 34 2.30 14.87 12.73
C ALA A 34 2.45 13.36 13.01
N PHE A 35 3.62 12.79 12.70
CA PHE A 35 3.93 11.40 13.05
C PHE A 35 4.33 11.29 14.51
N VAL A 36 3.70 10.35 15.21
CA VAL A 36 3.98 10.01 16.61
C VAL A 36 4.59 8.61 16.66
N PRO A 37 5.78 8.45 17.30
CA PRO A 37 6.37 7.14 17.49
C PRO A 37 5.46 6.20 18.29
N SER A 38 5.31 4.96 17.82
CA SER A 38 4.62 3.91 18.58
C SER A 38 5.49 3.40 19.72
N PRO A 39 4.93 3.14 20.90
CA PRO A 39 5.65 2.48 21.99
C PRO A 39 5.83 0.98 21.73
N LEU A 40 5.11 0.41 20.76
CA LEU A 40 5.17 -1.01 20.41
C LEU A 40 6.14 -1.25 19.24
N PRO A 41 6.75 -2.44 19.17
CA PRO A 41 7.46 -2.92 17.99
C PRO A 41 6.59 -2.84 16.74
N SER A 42 7.20 -2.68 15.57
CA SER A 42 6.49 -2.35 14.33
C SER A 42 5.37 -3.33 13.95
N LEU A 43 5.58 -4.65 14.08
CA LEU A 43 4.53 -5.64 13.81
C LEU A 43 3.41 -5.61 14.84
N ASP A 44 3.73 -5.39 16.11
CA ASP A 44 2.73 -5.32 17.17
C ASP A 44 1.92 -4.02 17.08
N ALA A 45 2.58 -2.92 16.71
CA ALA A 45 1.92 -1.65 16.42
C ALA A 45 0.93 -1.79 15.24
N LEU A 46 1.33 -2.47 14.17
CA LEU A 46 0.44 -2.74 13.03
C LEU A 46 -0.73 -3.66 13.41
N ARG A 47 -0.49 -4.70 14.23
CA ARG A 47 -1.56 -5.59 14.72
C ARG A 47 -2.57 -4.84 15.60
N ALA A 48 -2.08 -3.97 16.48
CA ALA A 48 -2.94 -3.12 17.31
C ALA A 48 -3.78 -2.19 16.43
N LEU A 49 -3.18 -1.50 15.48
CA LEU A 49 -3.88 -0.64 14.54
C LEU A 49 -4.92 -1.42 13.71
N ALA A 50 -4.58 -2.60 13.21
CA ALA A 50 -5.51 -3.45 12.47
C ALA A 50 -6.69 -3.90 13.34
N ALA A 51 -6.47 -4.12 14.64
CA ALA A 51 -7.55 -4.43 15.57
C ALA A 51 -8.48 -3.25 15.82
N GLU A 52 -7.94 -2.03 15.91
CA GLU A 52 -8.73 -0.78 16.01
C GLU A 52 -9.54 -0.50 14.75
N CYS A 53 -9.06 -0.97 13.59
CA CYS A 53 -9.74 -0.80 12.30
C CYS A 53 -10.72 -1.95 11.98
N ARG A 54 -11.08 -2.78 12.94
CA ARG A 54 -12.13 -3.79 12.75
C ARG A 54 -13.50 -3.14 12.70
N MET A 55 -14.34 -3.65 11.82
CA MET A 55 -15.74 -3.28 11.71
C MET A 55 -16.57 -4.50 11.28
N ASP A 56 -17.83 -4.52 11.63
CA ASP A 56 -18.76 -5.52 11.12
C ASP A 56 -19.16 -5.14 9.69
N VAL A 57 -18.78 -6.00 8.76
CA VAL A 57 -19.13 -5.82 7.34
C VAL A 57 -20.37 -6.66 7.06
N PRO A 58 -21.46 -6.07 6.50
CA PRO A 58 -22.64 -6.83 6.07
C PRO A 58 -22.25 -8.01 5.16
N GLU A 59 -22.96 -9.14 5.29
CA GLU A 59 -22.66 -10.38 4.54
C GLU A 59 -22.73 -10.19 3.01
N GLU A 60 -23.53 -9.24 2.55
CA GLU A 60 -23.70 -8.90 1.14
C GLU A 60 -22.48 -8.21 0.55
N LEU A 61 -21.64 -7.60 1.41
CA LEU A 61 -20.46 -6.86 1.00
C LEU A 61 -19.18 -7.68 1.19
N PRO A 62 -18.19 -7.46 0.34
CA PRO A 62 -16.90 -8.13 0.50
C PRO A 62 -16.18 -7.74 1.80
N PRO A 63 -15.58 -8.68 2.54
CA PRO A 63 -14.89 -8.39 3.80
C PRO A 63 -13.67 -7.48 3.65
N ALA A 64 -13.19 -7.26 2.42
CA ALA A 64 -12.08 -6.36 2.10
C ALA A 64 -12.39 -4.86 2.34
N LEU A 65 -13.63 -4.50 2.71
CA LEU A 65 -14.04 -3.12 2.98
C LEU A 65 -13.55 -2.57 4.32
N ALA A 66 -13.22 -3.44 5.26
CA ALA A 66 -12.60 -3.06 6.53
C ALA A 66 -11.08 -3.20 6.41
N CYS A 67 -10.41 -2.30 5.69
CA CYS A 67 -9.01 -2.49 5.35
C CYS A 67 -8.11 -1.29 5.61
N LEU A 68 -6.88 -1.61 5.99
CA LEU A 68 -5.72 -0.78 5.79
C LEU A 68 -5.13 -1.13 4.42
N VAL A 69 -4.82 -0.13 3.62
CA VAL A 69 -4.22 -0.33 2.29
C VAL A 69 -2.75 0.07 2.34
N GLY A 70 -1.88 -0.79 1.85
CA GLY A 70 -0.45 -0.50 1.92
C GLY A 70 0.43 -1.64 1.42
N TYR A 71 1.68 -1.64 1.88
CA TYR A 71 2.64 -2.66 1.49
C TYR A 71 3.53 -3.10 2.65
N PHE A 72 4.00 -4.32 2.55
CA PHE A 72 5.17 -4.84 3.24
C PHE A 72 6.33 -4.84 2.25
N GLY A 73 7.39 -4.12 2.56
CA GLY A 73 8.63 -4.17 1.80
C GLY A 73 9.33 -5.53 1.98
N TYR A 74 10.23 -5.86 1.08
CA TYR A 74 10.95 -7.13 1.11
C TYR A 74 11.69 -7.36 2.44
N GLU A 75 12.29 -6.32 3.00
CA GLU A 75 13.09 -6.38 4.23
C GLU A 75 12.26 -6.66 5.49
N THR A 76 10.93 -6.55 5.40
CA THR A 76 10.01 -6.90 6.51
C THR A 76 10.20 -8.34 7.00
N ILE A 77 10.66 -9.24 6.11
CA ILE A 77 10.97 -10.61 6.48
C ILE A 77 12.00 -10.71 7.61
N GLY A 78 12.93 -9.74 7.70
CA GLY A 78 13.93 -9.66 8.75
C GLY A 78 13.37 -9.43 10.16
N LEU A 79 12.08 -9.06 10.30
CA LEU A 79 11.37 -8.97 11.58
C LEU A 79 10.91 -10.34 12.10
N VAL A 80 10.86 -11.34 11.24
CA VAL A 80 10.34 -12.69 11.55
C VAL A 80 11.45 -13.74 11.45
N GLU A 81 12.35 -13.58 10.48
CA GLU A 81 13.41 -14.54 10.19
C GLU A 81 14.80 -13.94 10.48
N LYS A 82 15.73 -14.78 10.97
CA LYS A 82 17.12 -14.39 11.14
C LYS A 82 17.86 -14.53 9.80
N LEU A 83 17.83 -13.47 9.01
CA LEU A 83 18.51 -13.42 7.73
C LEU A 83 19.86 -12.71 7.81
N PRO A 84 20.78 -12.95 6.85
CA PRO A 84 21.97 -12.13 6.69
C PRO A 84 21.60 -10.65 6.55
N ARG A 85 22.54 -9.78 6.89
CA ARG A 85 22.32 -8.34 6.89
C ARG A 85 21.79 -7.86 5.54
N ALA A 86 20.64 -7.18 5.59
CA ALA A 86 20.05 -6.51 4.45
C ALA A 86 21.00 -5.43 3.87
N PRO A 87 21.06 -5.26 2.55
CA PRO A 87 21.77 -4.16 1.94
C PRO A 87 21.13 -2.81 2.35
N GLN A 88 21.93 -1.74 2.34
CA GLN A 88 21.40 -0.41 2.63
C GLN A 88 20.42 0.03 1.53
N SER A 89 19.22 0.47 1.93
CA SER A 89 18.26 1.03 1.00
C SER A 89 18.71 2.40 0.50
N VAL A 90 18.84 2.54 -0.81
CA VAL A 90 19.21 3.80 -1.47
C VAL A 90 18.03 4.79 -1.42
N LEU A 91 16.79 4.29 -1.55
CA LEU A 91 15.58 5.09 -1.64
C LEU A 91 15.04 5.54 -0.28
N LYS A 92 15.53 4.96 0.82
CA LYS A 92 15.09 5.26 2.19
C LYS A 92 13.56 5.20 2.36
N LEU A 93 12.90 4.32 1.63
CA LEU A 93 11.47 4.08 1.78
C LEU A 93 11.20 3.33 3.10
N PRO A 94 10.03 3.52 3.72
CA PRO A 94 9.62 2.71 4.85
C PRO A 94 9.56 1.23 4.47
N ASP A 95 9.89 0.32 5.41
CA ASP A 95 9.71 -1.12 5.20
C ASP A 95 8.25 -1.52 5.19
N MET A 96 7.41 -0.75 5.88
CA MET A 96 5.96 -0.89 5.88
C MET A 96 5.31 0.49 5.76
N LEU A 97 4.30 0.60 4.92
CA LEU A 97 3.45 1.79 4.83
C LEU A 97 2.01 1.35 4.64
N PHE A 98 1.13 1.81 5.52
CA PHE A 98 -0.31 1.55 5.44
C PHE A 98 -1.08 2.84 5.64
N VAL A 99 -2.17 2.98 4.90
CA VAL A 99 -3.11 4.10 5.03
C VAL A 99 -4.50 3.57 5.36
N ARG A 100 -5.28 4.37 6.08
CA ARG A 100 -6.68 4.10 6.37
C ARG A 100 -7.55 5.02 5.51
N PRO A 101 -8.15 4.50 4.42
CA PRO A 101 -9.05 5.29 3.58
C PRO A 101 -10.30 5.72 4.35
N THR A 102 -10.81 6.91 4.07
CA THR A 102 -12.11 7.36 4.62
C THR A 102 -13.27 7.08 3.67
N VAL A 103 -12.99 6.84 2.40
CA VAL A 103 -13.94 6.32 1.42
C VAL A 103 -13.26 5.25 0.58
N ILE A 104 -13.98 4.19 0.28
CA ILE A 104 -13.53 3.08 -0.56
C ILE A 104 -14.51 2.91 -1.71
N LEU A 105 -14.00 2.96 -2.93
CA LEU A 105 -14.72 2.48 -4.12
C LEU A 105 -14.37 1.02 -4.32
N LEU A 106 -15.36 0.16 -4.32
CA LEU A 106 -15.22 -1.26 -4.59
C LEU A 106 -15.89 -1.60 -5.91
N PHE A 107 -15.14 -2.18 -6.82
CA PHE A 107 -15.65 -2.67 -8.11
C PHE A 107 -15.77 -4.19 -8.07
N ASP A 108 -16.98 -4.72 -8.20
CA ASP A 108 -17.22 -6.16 -8.38
C ASP A 108 -17.34 -6.48 -9.87
N ARG A 109 -16.28 -7.02 -10.45
CA ARG A 109 -16.23 -7.35 -11.88
C ARG A 109 -17.14 -8.48 -12.30
N LEU A 110 -17.59 -9.30 -11.36
CA LEU A 110 -18.47 -10.43 -11.66
C LEU A 110 -19.93 -9.99 -11.80
N LYS A 111 -20.32 -9.04 -10.94
CA LYS A 111 -21.68 -8.51 -10.91
C LYS A 111 -21.84 -7.22 -11.75
N ASP A 112 -20.71 -6.62 -12.18
CA ASP A 112 -20.67 -5.31 -12.82
C ASP A 112 -21.29 -4.21 -11.94
N GLU A 113 -20.94 -4.26 -10.66
CA GLU A 113 -21.43 -3.34 -9.63
C GLU A 113 -20.27 -2.53 -9.05
N MET A 114 -20.56 -1.30 -8.64
CA MET A 114 -19.65 -0.45 -7.87
C MET A 114 -20.32 -0.06 -6.55
N PHE A 115 -19.58 -0.20 -5.46
CA PHE A 115 -20.00 0.22 -4.13
C PHE A 115 -19.14 1.39 -3.67
N LEU A 116 -19.79 2.40 -3.10
CA LEU A 116 -19.18 3.49 -2.36
C LEU A 116 -19.35 3.21 -0.87
N VAL A 117 -18.27 3.14 -0.14
CA VAL A 117 -18.29 2.80 1.28
C VAL A 117 -17.46 3.81 2.08
N ALA A 118 -18.08 4.46 3.06
CA ALA A 118 -17.40 5.28 4.04
C ALA A 118 -17.39 4.54 5.39
N PRO A 119 -16.26 3.93 5.80
CA PRO A 119 -16.19 3.20 7.05
C PRO A 119 -16.38 4.11 8.27
N VAL A 120 -17.19 3.65 9.24
CA VAL A 120 -17.24 4.20 10.59
C VAL A 120 -16.63 3.18 11.52
N TRP A 121 -15.48 3.50 12.11
CA TRP A 121 -14.70 2.56 12.88
C TRP A 121 -15.29 2.31 14.27
N THR A 122 -15.08 1.11 14.80
CA THR A 122 -15.53 0.72 16.15
C THR A 122 -15.11 1.76 17.21
N GLY A 123 -16.05 2.16 18.06
CA GLY A 123 -15.83 3.21 19.06
C GLY A 123 -16.00 4.65 18.54
N MET A 124 -16.34 4.81 17.27
CA MET A 124 -16.63 6.11 16.63
C MET A 124 -18.07 6.18 16.10
N GLU A 125 -18.96 5.30 16.55
CA GLU A 125 -20.35 5.18 16.08
C GLU A 125 -21.26 6.28 16.65
N ASP A 126 -20.74 7.47 16.87
CA ASP A 126 -21.54 8.62 17.26
C ASP A 126 -22.26 9.23 16.03
N THR A 127 -23.32 10.00 16.31
CA THR A 127 -24.12 10.64 15.27
C THR A 127 -23.29 11.56 14.36
N ARG A 128 -22.21 12.13 14.89
CA ARG A 128 -21.32 13.02 14.15
C ARG A 128 -20.44 12.24 13.17
N ALA A 129 -19.90 11.10 13.59
CA ALA A 129 -19.07 10.25 12.72
C ALA A 129 -19.91 9.69 11.56
N VAL A 130 -21.14 9.28 11.81
CA VAL A 130 -22.10 8.84 10.79
C VAL A 130 -22.43 9.98 9.82
N ALA A 131 -22.73 11.18 10.33
CA ALA A 131 -22.99 12.34 9.47
C ALA A 131 -21.78 12.68 8.58
N LEU A 132 -20.58 12.66 9.12
CA LEU A 132 -19.35 12.88 8.36
C LEU A 132 -19.11 11.80 7.29
N ALA A 133 -19.47 10.55 7.58
CA ALA A 133 -19.40 9.47 6.59
C ALA A 133 -20.35 9.73 5.41
N HIS A 134 -21.59 10.18 5.68
CA HIS A 134 -22.52 10.58 4.62
C HIS A 134 -22.01 11.75 3.79
N GLU A 135 -21.50 12.81 4.42
CA GLU A 135 -20.90 13.95 3.70
C GLU A 135 -19.79 13.53 2.75
N ARG A 136 -18.95 12.58 3.17
CA ARG A 136 -17.85 12.04 2.33
C ARG A 136 -18.39 11.24 1.14
N LEU A 137 -19.44 10.45 1.34
CA LEU A 137 -20.09 9.71 0.25
C LEU A 137 -20.70 10.68 -0.77
N ASP A 138 -21.45 11.70 -0.30
CA ASP A 138 -22.07 12.72 -1.15
C ASP A 138 -21.02 13.51 -1.96
N GLU A 139 -19.87 13.77 -1.38
CA GLU A 139 -18.76 14.45 -2.08
C GLU A 139 -18.19 13.59 -3.20
N VAL A 140 -17.93 12.31 -2.93
CA VAL A 140 -17.40 11.38 -3.93
C VAL A 140 -18.42 11.11 -5.04
N GLU A 141 -19.71 10.96 -4.70
CA GLU A 141 -20.78 10.79 -5.67
C GLU A 141 -20.86 12.00 -6.62
N ARG A 142 -20.82 13.21 -6.07
CA ARG A 142 -20.75 14.44 -6.88
C ARG A 142 -19.54 14.46 -7.81
N LEU A 143 -18.35 14.06 -7.32
CA LEU A 143 -17.15 14.00 -8.16
C LEU A 143 -17.26 12.99 -9.31
N LEU A 144 -17.96 11.89 -9.09
CA LEU A 144 -18.25 10.88 -10.12
C LEU A 144 -19.25 11.40 -11.16
N ASP A 145 -20.33 12.08 -10.70
CA ASP A 145 -21.37 12.61 -11.58
C ASP A 145 -20.88 13.81 -12.42
N TYR A 146 -20.09 14.68 -11.82
CA TYR A 146 -19.53 15.85 -12.52
C TYR A 146 -18.38 15.49 -13.45
N GLY A 147 -18.15 14.18 -13.66
CA GLY A 147 -17.21 13.61 -14.64
C GLY A 147 -16.37 14.67 -15.36
N HIS A 148 -15.57 15.41 -14.63
CA HIS A 148 -14.45 16.06 -15.27
C HIS A 148 -13.52 14.91 -15.68
N VAL A 149 -13.87 14.30 -16.80
CA VAL A 149 -12.84 13.90 -17.73
C VAL A 149 -12.11 15.20 -18.05
N GLY A 150 -11.29 15.65 -17.10
CA GLY A 150 -10.25 16.60 -17.40
C GLY A 150 -9.63 16.00 -18.63
N GLN A 151 -9.69 16.70 -19.76
CA GLN A 151 -8.93 16.30 -20.93
C GLN A 151 -7.57 15.98 -20.32
N ALA A 152 -7.25 14.68 -20.26
CA ALA A 152 -5.95 14.27 -19.79
C ALA A 152 -5.01 15.14 -20.59
N GLU A 153 -4.37 16.11 -19.95
CA GLU A 153 -3.38 16.95 -20.60
C GLU A 153 -2.59 15.96 -21.42
N PRO A 154 -2.54 16.09 -22.75
CA PRO A 154 -1.94 15.08 -23.59
C PRO A 154 -0.61 14.79 -22.94
N THR A 155 -0.48 13.57 -22.41
CA THR A 155 0.70 13.13 -21.65
C THR A 155 1.86 13.66 -22.43
N ALA A 156 2.61 14.61 -21.88
CA ALA A 156 3.61 15.36 -22.63
C ALA A 156 4.29 14.34 -23.49
N GLN A 157 4.10 14.44 -24.82
CA GLN A 157 4.72 13.49 -25.74
C GLN A 157 6.16 13.50 -25.29
N ILE A 158 6.60 12.39 -24.69
CA ILE A 158 8.01 12.24 -24.36
C ILE A 158 8.65 12.31 -25.74
N ASP A 159 9.00 13.54 -26.09
CA ASP A 159 9.63 13.92 -27.35
C ASP A 159 10.76 12.92 -27.46
N GLY A 160 10.81 12.08 -28.48
CA GLY A 160 11.61 10.87 -28.64
C GLY A 160 13.07 10.90 -28.12
N GLN A 161 13.27 11.54 -26.99
CA GLN A 161 14.51 11.48 -26.23
C GLN A 161 14.64 10.03 -25.76
N GLU A 162 15.53 9.30 -26.42
CA GLU A 162 15.96 7.99 -25.98
C GLU A 162 16.20 8.02 -24.47
N LEU A 163 15.41 7.25 -23.73
CA LEU A 163 15.63 7.05 -22.30
C LEU A 163 17.08 6.50 -22.14
N LYS A 164 18.00 7.33 -21.68
CA LYS A 164 19.35 6.89 -21.36
C LYS A 164 19.28 5.96 -20.16
N LEU A 165 19.22 4.67 -20.42
CA LEU A 165 19.31 3.64 -19.40
C LEU A 165 20.79 3.52 -19.00
N ASN A 166 21.08 3.84 -17.75
CA ASN A 166 22.41 3.63 -17.17
C ASN A 166 22.36 2.35 -16.32
N PRO A 167 22.98 1.26 -16.76
CA PRO A 167 23.02 0.03 -15.97
C PRO A 167 23.76 0.25 -14.66
N VAL A 168 23.21 -0.27 -13.56
CA VAL A 168 23.82 -0.17 -12.22
C VAL A 168 25.02 -1.10 -12.09
N LEU A 169 24.98 -2.25 -12.77
CA LEU A 169 26.05 -3.24 -12.73
C LEU A 169 27.11 -2.96 -13.80
N PRO A 170 28.41 -3.19 -13.51
CA PRO A 170 29.47 -3.16 -14.51
C PRO A 170 29.20 -4.14 -15.64
N ALA A 171 29.72 -3.81 -16.84
CA ALA A 171 29.65 -4.70 -18.00
C ALA A 171 30.21 -6.10 -17.68
N GLY A 172 29.42 -7.13 -18.04
CA GLY A 172 29.79 -8.53 -17.79
C GLY A 172 29.33 -9.08 -16.44
N ARG A 173 29.12 -8.26 -15.42
CA ARG A 173 28.73 -8.70 -14.07
C ARG A 173 27.43 -9.51 -14.05
N TYR A 174 26.45 -9.12 -14.85
CA TYR A 174 25.19 -9.88 -14.97
C TYR A 174 25.42 -11.31 -15.50
N LYS A 175 26.33 -11.47 -16.49
CA LYS A 175 26.68 -12.80 -17.02
C LYS A 175 27.37 -13.68 -15.98
N GLU A 176 28.23 -13.12 -15.15
CA GLU A 176 28.87 -13.83 -14.03
C GLU A 176 27.83 -14.29 -13.01
N MET A 177 26.85 -13.43 -12.68
CA MET A 177 25.76 -13.79 -11.78
C MET A 177 24.90 -14.94 -12.35
N VAL A 178 24.63 -14.92 -13.66
CA VAL A 178 23.91 -16.02 -14.34
C VAL A 178 24.71 -17.33 -14.28
N ALA A 179 26.03 -17.29 -14.47
CA ALA A 179 26.87 -18.49 -14.36
C ALA A 179 26.83 -19.06 -12.94
N ALA A 180 27.04 -18.21 -11.91
CA ALA A 180 26.94 -18.63 -10.51
C ALA A 180 25.57 -19.21 -10.14
N ALA A 181 24.48 -18.60 -10.65
CA ALA A 181 23.13 -19.10 -10.44
C ALA A 181 22.92 -20.50 -11.01
N LYS A 182 23.49 -20.78 -12.19
CA LYS A 182 23.45 -22.12 -12.79
C LYS A 182 24.23 -23.15 -11.96
N ASP A 183 25.36 -22.75 -11.39
CA ASP A 183 26.16 -23.63 -10.53
C ASP A 183 25.38 -23.98 -9.25
N TYR A 184 24.68 -23.02 -8.61
CA TYR A 184 23.81 -23.28 -7.46
C TYR A 184 22.65 -24.19 -7.79
N ILE A 185 22.05 -24.07 -8.99
CA ILE A 185 20.98 -24.97 -9.45
C ILE A 185 21.56 -26.39 -9.62
N GLN A 186 22.73 -26.54 -10.21
CA GLN A 186 23.36 -27.86 -10.40
C GLN A 186 23.76 -28.50 -9.07
N ALA A 187 24.22 -27.69 -8.10
CA ALA A 187 24.55 -28.16 -6.75
C ALA A 187 23.30 -28.58 -5.94
N GLY A 188 22.11 -28.19 -6.36
CA GLY A 188 20.86 -28.45 -5.63
C GLY A 188 20.59 -27.47 -4.51
N ASP A 189 21.35 -26.36 -4.43
CA ASP A 189 21.17 -25.31 -3.41
C ASP A 189 19.91 -24.49 -3.65
N ILE A 190 19.56 -24.29 -4.93
CA ILE A 190 18.35 -23.60 -5.37
C ILE A 190 17.76 -24.31 -6.59
N PHE A 191 16.46 -24.14 -6.84
CA PHE A 191 15.81 -24.65 -8.04
C PHE A 191 15.39 -23.52 -9.00
N GLN A 192 15.30 -22.27 -8.49
CA GLN A 192 14.98 -21.09 -9.28
C GLN A 192 15.58 -19.84 -8.64
N VAL A 193 16.01 -18.89 -9.47
CA VAL A 193 16.39 -17.55 -9.05
C VAL A 193 16.04 -16.54 -10.14
N VAL A 194 15.60 -15.37 -9.74
CA VAL A 194 15.36 -14.23 -10.64
C VAL A 194 16.45 -13.20 -10.39
N LEU A 195 17.25 -12.93 -11.42
CA LEU A 195 18.30 -11.92 -11.39
C LEU A 195 17.77 -10.64 -12.03
N ALA A 196 18.04 -9.51 -11.42
CA ALA A 196 17.65 -8.18 -11.92
C ALA A 196 18.87 -7.25 -12.04
N GLN A 197 18.73 -6.25 -12.92
CA GLN A 197 19.72 -5.20 -13.13
C GLN A 197 19.00 -3.85 -13.19
#